data_d38f6f6b2a594d66f390e039118c6c13
#
_entry.id   d38f6f6b2a594d66f390e039118c6c13
#
_cell.length_a   1.000
_cell.length_b   1.000
_cell.length_c   1.000
_cell.angle_alpha   90.00
_cell.angle_beta   90.00
_cell.angle_gamma   90.00
#
_symmetry.space_group_name_H-M   'P 1'
#
loop_
_entity.id
_entity.type
_entity.pdbx_description
1 polymer ?
#
loop_
_entity_poly.entity_id
_entity_poly.type
_entity_poly.pdbx_seq_one_letter_code
_entity_poly.pdbx_strand_id
1 'polypeptide(L)'
;MSTQLLRILLLALAVVFGCSRVGPRPTLTIGVAFEILQTEYWVASFEAMKDEMNRRGIAMLEAIAEGDANRQLEQIQSFIARKVDGIIVVPKDAKTVIPMIRAANQAGIPIVLYNRPCDRTDARSVAVVADNYKIARATVEYMAEQAKKTGRKHKGMILIGDLGDINAVGRRDGFDDALKGFSDTIEVVARVPTEWNQEKALAGVTNALQANPDINFLFTSSDFLFPSIVSALKTAGKYRKIGEEGHVVLGGFDGDATAYQMLADGYLDADGVQDVYFESSAAVQAVLDLKAGKDVPDRIVDEGFVINQCNLSKASARMWGARINK
;
A
#
# COMPACT_ATOMS: atom_id res chain seq x y z
N MET A 1 -39.95 22.91 -67.30
CA MET A 1 -39.44 22.88 -65.89
C MET A 1 -38.15 22.11 -65.93
N SER A 2 -37.08 22.82 -65.66
CA SER A 2 -35.73 22.44 -66.04
C SER A 2 -35.07 21.42 -65.14
N THR A 3 -34.35 20.54 -65.80
CA THR A 3 -33.50 19.44 -65.21
C THR A 3 -32.38 19.90 -64.27
N GLN A 4 -32.33 21.18 -63.93
CA GLN A 4 -31.32 21.76 -62.99
C GLN A 4 -31.76 21.71 -61.52
N LEU A 5 -33.08 21.62 -61.23
CA LEU A 5 -33.55 21.56 -59.85
C LEU A 5 -33.39 20.17 -59.20
N LEU A 6 -33.24 19.11 -60.01
CA LEU A 6 -33.08 17.72 -59.52
C LEU A 6 -31.61 17.38 -59.13
N ARG A 7 -30.62 18.22 -59.57
CA ARG A 7 -29.19 17.99 -59.27
C ARG A 7 -28.74 18.65 -57.96
N ILE A 8 -29.48 19.62 -57.44
CA ILE A 8 -29.14 20.31 -56.17
C ILE A 8 -29.67 19.54 -54.96
N LEU A 9 -30.70 18.68 -55.14
CA LEU A 9 -31.26 17.89 -54.01
C LEU A 9 -30.47 16.61 -53.72
N LEU A 10 -29.55 16.19 -54.59
CA LEU A 10 -28.73 15.00 -54.42
C LEU A 10 -27.34 15.24 -53.80
N LEU A 11 -26.95 16.52 -53.61
CA LEU A 11 -25.66 16.90 -52.98
C LEU A 11 -25.78 17.24 -51.48
N ALA A 12 -26.98 17.31 -50.92
CA ALA A 12 -27.21 17.69 -49.50
C ALA A 12 -27.34 16.51 -48.52
N LEU A 13 -27.22 15.23 -49.04
CA LEU A 13 -27.41 14.03 -48.18
C LEU A 13 -26.12 13.23 -47.93
N ALA A 14 -24.93 13.82 -48.18
CA ALA A 14 -23.65 13.14 -48.05
C ALA A 14 -22.78 13.62 -46.89
N VAL A 15 -23.33 14.37 -45.95
CA VAL A 15 -22.59 14.84 -44.77
C VAL A 15 -23.41 14.59 -43.53
N VAL A 16 -23.39 13.45 -42.95
CA VAL A 16 -23.37 13.12 -41.51
C VAL A 16 -23.23 11.58 -41.34
N PHE A 17 -22.14 10.99 -41.76
CA PHE A 17 -21.61 9.82 -41.10
C PHE A 17 -20.24 10.19 -40.57
N GLY A 18 -20.25 11.04 -39.54
CA GLY A 18 -19.13 11.14 -38.62
C GLY A 18 -18.98 9.80 -37.93
N CYS A 19 -18.15 8.91 -38.48
CA CYS A 19 -17.67 7.75 -37.77
C CYS A 19 -16.95 8.27 -36.49
N SER A 20 -17.66 8.43 -35.40
CA SER A 20 -17.05 8.37 -34.08
C SER A 20 -16.31 7.03 -34.07
N ARG A 21 -14.99 7.07 -34.15
CA ARG A 21 -14.16 5.89 -33.91
C ARG A 21 -14.43 5.50 -32.45
N VAL A 22 -15.44 4.68 -32.24
CA VAL A 22 -15.58 3.93 -30.99
C VAL A 22 -14.35 3.06 -30.94
N GLY A 23 -13.40 3.40 -30.09
CA GLY A 23 -12.26 2.54 -29.80
C GLY A 23 -12.75 1.13 -29.50
N PRO A 24 -11.92 0.10 -29.68
CA PRO A 24 -12.32 -1.26 -29.36
C PRO A 24 -12.86 -1.28 -27.91
N ARG A 25 -14.09 -1.79 -27.74
CA ARG A 25 -14.65 -1.95 -26.39
C ARG A 25 -13.71 -2.85 -25.59
N PRO A 26 -13.40 -2.48 -24.35
CA PRO A 26 -12.59 -3.35 -23.50
C PRO A 26 -13.25 -4.74 -23.45
N THR A 27 -12.45 -5.76 -23.67
CA THR A 27 -12.94 -7.16 -23.72
C THR A 27 -13.27 -7.69 -22.32
N LEU A 28 -12.69 -7.09 -21.28
CA LEU A 28 -12.88 -7.47 -19.87
C LEU A 28 -13.12 -6.23 -19.01
N THR A 29 -13.90 -6.41 -17.95
CA THR A 29 -14.19 -5.37 -16.95
C THR A 29 -13.94 -5.92 -15.56
N ILE A 30 -13.09 -5.26 -14.76
CA ILE A 30 -12.81 -5.63 -13.37
C ILE A 30 -13.34 -4.52 -12.44
N GLY A 31 -14.11 -4.91 -11.41
CA GLY A 31 -14.54 -4.03 -10.35
C GLY A 31 -13.43 -3.90 -9.30
N VAL A 32 -13.07 -2.67 -8.93
CA VAL A 32 -12.04 -2.38 -7.93
C VAL A 32 -12.64 -1.54 -6.82
N ALA A 33 -12.69 -2.10 -5.61
CA ALA A 33 -13.25 -1.46 -4.43
C ALA A 33 -12.18 -1.23 -3.37
N PHE A 34 -11.88 0.04 -3.09
CA PHE A 34 -11.00 0.44 -2.00
C PHE A 34 -11.80 0.83 -0.76
N GLU A 35 -11.30 0.47 0.43
CA GLU A 35 -11.93 0.94 1.67
C GLU A 35 -11.80 2.46 1.82
N ILE A 36 -10.62 3.00 1.46
CA ILE A 36 -10.25 4.42 1.58
C ILE A 36 -9.09 4.77 0.64
N LEU A 37 -8.95 6.06 0.24
CA LEU A 37 -7.81 6.58 -0.53
C LEU A 37 -7.20 7.79 0.18
N GLN A 38 -6.75 7.65 1.44
CA GLN A 38 -6.24 8.77 2.23
C GLN A 38 -4.72 8.76 2.40
N THR A 39 -4.05 7.62 2.22
CA THR A 39 -2.59 7.55 2.32
C THR A 39 -1.95 7.45 0.95
N GLU A 40 -0.68 7.89 0.83
CA GLU A 40 0.07 7.76 -0.42
C GLU A 40 0.12 6.31 -0.90
N TYR A 41 0.25 5.33 0.01
CA TYR A 41 0.25 3.91 -0.34
C TYR A 41 -1.03 3.48 -1.08
N TRP A 42 -2.21 3.87 -0.58
CA TRP A 42 -3.48 3.51 -1.22
C TRP A 42 -3.67 4.20 -2.57
N VAL A 43 -3.27 5.48 -2.66
CA VAL A 43 -3.30 6.23 -3.93
C VAL A 43 -2.35 5.58 -4.95
N ALA A 44 -1.12 5.28 -4.54
CA ALA A 44 -0.13 4.62 -5.41
C ALA A 44 -0.60 3.23 -5.87
N SER A 45 -1.18 2.44 -4.96
CA SER A 45 -1.76 1.12 -5.28
C SER A 45 -2.90 1.22 -6.29
N PHE A 46 -3.79 2.20 -6.11
CA PHE A 46 -4.92 2.45 -6.99
C PHE A 46 -4.44 2.85 -8.41
N GLU A 47 -3.52 3.79 -8.50
CA GLU A 47 -2.97 4.23 -9.80
C GLU A 47 -2.15 3.12 -10.47
N ALA A 48 -1.34 2.38 -9.72
CA ALA A 48 -0.60 1.23 -10.27
C ALA A 48 -1.55 0.16 -10.83
N MET A 49 -2.67 -0.09 -10.18
CA MET A 49 -3.70 -1.04 -10.62
C MET A 49 -4.41 -0.54 -11.88
N LYS A 50 -4.73 0.75 -11.93
CA LYS A 50 -5.35 1.43 -13.07
C LYS A 50 -4.43 1.39 -14.30
N ASP A 51 -3.15 1.70 -14.12
CA ASP A 51 -2.15 1.65 -15.18
C ASP A 51 -1.96 0.22 -15.71
N GLU A 52 -1.92 -0.77 -14.82
CA GLU A 52 -1.82 -2.19 -15.19
C GLU A 52 -3.01 -2.63 -16.03
N MET A 53 -4.23 -2.26 -15.62
CA MET A 53 -5.45 -2.58 -16.37
C MET A 53 -5.49 -1.87 -17.72
N ASN A 54 -5.14 -0.57 -17.78
CA ASN A 54 -5.07 0.19 -19.02
C ASN A 54 -4.08 -0.44 -20.00
N ARG A 55 -2.91 -0.85 -19.54
CA ARG A 55 -1.88 -1.50 -20.35
C ARG A 55 -2.36 -2.83 -20.94
N ARG A 56 -3.26 -3.53 -20.25
CA ARG A 56 -3.86 -4.79 -20.69
C ARG A 56 -5.17 -4.61 -21.47
N GLY A 57 -5.67 -3.39 -21.66
CA GLY A 57 -6.95 -3.12 -22.31
C GLY A 57 -8.17 -3.60 -21.52
N ILE A 58 -8.07 -3.60 -20.18
CA ILE A 58 -9.12 -3.99 -19.23
C ILE A 58 -9.83 -2.72 -18.73
N ALA A 59 -11.16 -2.70 -18.74
CA ALA A 59 -11.93 -1.63 -18.13
C ALA A 59 -11.95 -1.77 -16.60
N MET A 60 -11.71 -0.67 -15.88
CA MET A 60 -11.81 -0.60 -14.43
C MET A 60 -13.12 0.07 -14.03
N LEU A 61 -13.92 -0.58 -13.16
CA LEU A 61 -15.01 0.06 -12.43
C LEU A 61 -14.56 0.35 -11.02
N GLU A 62 -14.47 1.62 -10.69
CA GLU A 62 -13.92 2.12 -9.41
C GLU A 62 -15.02 2.28 -8.36
N ALA A 63 -14.71 1.97 -7.10
CA ALA A 63 -15.54 2.28 -5.95
C ALA A 63 -14.69 2.53 -4.71
N ILE A 64 -15.08 3.52 -3.89
CA ILE A 64 -14.40 3.88 -2.66
C ILE A 64 -15.44 3.92 -1.54
N ALA A 65 -15.21 3.14 -0.49
CA ALA A 65 -16.19 2.92 0.58
C ALA A 65 -16.14 3.98 1.69
N GLU A 66 -15.11 4.85 1.71
CA GLU A 66 -14.92 5.88 2.73
C GLU A 66 -14.93 5.31 4.17
N GLY A 67 -14.37 4.12 4.35
CA GLY A 67 -14.27 3.44 5.62
C GLY A 67 -15.56 2.73 6.09
N ASP A 68 -16.62 2.71 5.27
CA ASP A 68 -17.91 2.07 5.61
C ASP A 68 -18.01 0.68 4.96
N ALA A 69 -18.09 -0.36 5.80
CA ALA A 69 -18.18 -1.76 5.35
C ALA A 69 -19.51 -2.08 4.65
N ASN A 70 -20.63 -1.43 5.04
CA ASN A 70 -21.91 -1.63 4.38
C ASN A 70 -21.90 -1.04 2.98
N ARG A 71 -21.38 0.17 2.85
CA ARG A 71 -21.15 0.81 1.54
C ARG A 71 -20.25 -0.03 0.66
N GLN A 72 -19.19 -0.64 1.21
CA GLN A 72 -18.31 -1.54 0.46
C GLN A 72 -19.08 -2.76 -0.05
N LEU A 73 -19.93 -3.38 0.78
CA LEU A 73 -20.79 -4.49 0.37
C LEU A 73 -21.75 -4.09 -0.77
N GLU A 74 -22.41 -2.94 -0.67
CA GLU A 74 -23.29 -2.42 -1.73
C GLU A 74 -22.54 -2.21 -3.05
N GLN A 75 -21.31 -1.72 -3.00
CA GLN A 75 -20.45 -1.54 -4.16
C GLN A 75 -20.11 -2.88 -4.82
N ILE A 76 -19.76 -3.91 -4.03
CA ILE A 76 -19.53 -5.26 -4.55
C ILE A 76 -20.80 -5.83 -5.19
N GLN A 77 -21.96 -5.65 -4.57
CA GLN A 77 -23.25 -6.07 -5.16
C GLN A 77 -23.55 -5.34 -6.48
N SER A 78 -23.20 -4.05 -6.58
CA SER A 78 -23.30 -3.29 -7.83
C SER A 78 -22.39 -3.86 -8.94
N PHE A 79 -21.15 -4.23 -8.61
CA PHE A 79 -20.26 -4.89 -9.56
C PHE A 79 -20.83 -6.23 -10.04
N ILE A 80 -21.36 -7.03 -9.13
CA ILE A 80 -22.04 -8.31 -9.47
C ILE A 80 -23.22 -8.08 -10.40
N ALA A 81 -24.09 -7.10 -10.10
CA ALA A 81 -25.24 -6.75 -10.94
C ALA A 81 -24.83 -6.29 -12.34
N ARG A 82 -23.68 -5.62 -12.46
CA ARG A 82 -23.08 -5.20 -13.75
C ARG A 82 -22.34 -6.35 -14.47
N LYS A 83 -22.26 -7.53 -13.88
CA LYS A 83 -21.61 -8.72 -14.43
C LYS A 83 -20.14 -8.45 -14.80
N VAL A 84 -19.38 -7.85 -13.90
CA VAL A 84 -17.94 -7.66 -14.09
C VAL A 84 -17.24 -9.03 -14.21
N ASP A 85 -16.11 -9.06 -14.88
CA ASP A 85 -15.33 -10.28 -15.13
C ASP A 85 -14.51 -10.74 -13.93
N GLY A 86 -14.33 -9.86 -12.95
CA GLY A 86 -13.67 -10.13 -11.67
C GLY A 86 -13.74 -8.94 -10.73
N ILE A 87 -13.38 -9.16 -9.50
CA ILE A 87 -13.40 -8.15 -8.44
C ILE A 87 -12.06 -8.15 -7.72
N ILE A 88 -11.50 -6.95 -7.50
CA ILE A 88 -10.39 -6.73 -6.58
C ILE A 88 -10.91 -5.83 -5.46
N VAL A 89 -10.71 -6.23 -4.22
CA VAL A 89 -11.17 -5.47 -3.05
C VAL A 89 -10.06 -5.27 -2.04
N VAL A 90 -9.88 -4.04 -1.56
CA VAL A 90 -9.14 -3.72 -0.35
C VAL A 90 -10.13 -3.77 0.81
N PRO A 91 -10.16 -4.82 1.63
CA PRO A 91 -11.17 -4.97 2.67
C PRO A 91 -11.09 -3.87 3.73
N LYS A 92 -12.25 -3.41 4.22
CA LYS A 92 -12.30 -2.57 5.43
C LYS A 92 -11.77 -3.34 6.63
N ASP A 93 -12.21 -4.57 6.80
CA ASP A 93 -11.72 -5.51 7.81
C ASP A 93 -11.90 -6.97 7.37
N ALA A 94 -11.21 -7.88 8.07
CA ALA A 94 -11.13 -9.28 7.73
C ALA A 94 -12.48 -10.04 7.84
N LYS A 95 -13.43 -9.56 8.63
CA LYS A 95 -14.73 -10.22 8.88
C LYS A 95 -15.80 -9.73 7.91
N THR A 96 -15.92 -8.41 7.76
CA THR A 96 -16.98 -7.80 6.94
C THR A 96 -16.79 -8.04 5.45
N VAL A 97 -15.60 -8.45 4.99
CA VAL A 97 -15.37 -8.85 3.60
C VAL A 97 -15.92 -10.25 3.26
N ILE A 98 -16.13 -11.13 4.26
CA ILE A 98 -16.60 -12.51 4.01
C ILE A 98 -17.96 -12.56 3.28
N PRO A 99 -19.00 -11.80 3.66
CA PRO A 99 -20.23 -11.72 2.88
C PRO A 99 -20.02 -11.27 1.42
N MET A 100 -19.07 -10.37 1.17
CA MET A 100 -18.72 -9.91 -0.17
C MET A 100 -18.10 -11.03 -1.02
N ILE A 101 -17.19 -11.83 -0.43
CA ILE A 101 -16.59 -13.01 -1.07
C ILE A 101 -17.68 -14.00 -1.44
N ARG A 102 -18.59 -14.31 -0.50
CA ARG A 102 -19.71 -15.24 -0.74
C ARG A 102 -20.62 -14.78 -1.86
N ALA A 103 -20.97 -13.49 -1.89
CA ALA A 103 -21.81 -12.92 -2.95
C ALA A 103 -21.14 -13.04 -4.32
N ALA A 104 -19.84 -12.75 -4.44
CA ALA A 104 -19.08 -12.92 -5.67
C ALA A 104 -19.01 -14.40 -6.09
N ASN A 105 -18.75 -15.33 -5.16
CA ASN A 105 -18.71 -16.77 -5.43
C ASN A 105 -20.07 -17.30 -5.93
N GLN A 106 -21.18 -16.87 -5.30
CA GLN A 106 -22.54 -17.24 -5.74
C GLN A 106 -22.84 -16.76 -7.18
N ALA A 107 -22.29 -15.61 -7.56
CA ALA A 107 -22.42 -15.07 -8.90
C ALA A 107 -21.40 -15.68 -9.91
N GLY A 108 -20.50 -16.55 -9.47
CA GLY A 108 -19.44 -17.13 -10.30
C GLY A 108 -18.36 -16.12 -10.72
N ILE A 109 -18.20 -15.01 -9.96
CA ILE A 109 -17.24 -13.95 -10.24
C ILE A 109 -16.01 -14.14 -9.34
N PRO A 110 -14.79 -14.26 -9.91
CA PRO A 110 -13.58 -14.35 -9.13
C PRO A 110 -13.35 -13.06 -8.31
N ILE A 111 -12.93 -13.24 -7.06
CA ILE A 111 -12.64 -12.13 -6.16
C ILE A 111 -11.24 -12.29 -5.57
N VAL A 112 -10.47 -11.20 -5.63
CA VAL A 112 -9.11 -11.08 -5.10
C VAL A 112 -9.09 -10.02 -4.00
N LEU A 113 -8.53 -10.38 -2.85
CA LEU A 113 -8.30 -9.47 -1.73
C LEU A 113 -6.93 -8.83 -1.91
N TYR A 114 -6.86 -7.52 -1.88
CA TYR A 114 -5.62 -6.78 -2.04
C TYR A 114 -5.12 -6.27 -0.68
N ASN A 115 -3.87 -6.55 -0.37
CA ASN A 115 -3.11 -6.15 0.81
C ASN A 115 -3.64 -6.69 2.16
N ARG A 116 -4.95 -6.83 2.34
CA ARG A 116 -5.56 -7.32 3.59
C ARG A 116 -6.31 -8.64 3.34
N PRO A 117 -5.92 -9.75 3.99
CA PRO A 117 -6.63 -11.02 3.90
C PRO A 117 -7.92 -10.99 4.72
N CYS A 118 -8.82 -11.95 4.48
CA CYS A 118 -9.98 -12.19 5.33
C CYS A 118 -9.67 -13.13 6.51
N ASP A 119 -10.56 -13.16 7.50
CA ASP A 119 -10.58 -14.19 8.52
C ASP A 119 -10.87 -15.56 7.88
N ARG A 120 -10.60 -16.62 8.65
CA ARG A 120 -10.83 -18.00 8.20
C ARG A 120 -12.27 -18.21 7.75
N THR A 121 -12.46 -18.67 6.52
CA THR A 121 -13.76 -18.91 5.88
C THR A 121 -13.67 -20.07 4.90
N ASP A 122 -14.85 -20.61 4.53
CA ASP A 122 -15.04 -21.56 3.43
C ASP A 122 -15.25 -20.88 2.07
N ALA A 123 -15.43 -19.56 2.07
CA ALA A 123 -15.59 -18.77 0.84
C ALA A 123 -14.25 -18.63 0.09
N ARG A 124 -14.29 -18.75 -1.24
CA ARG A 124 -13.08 -18.78 -2.08
C ARG A 124 -12.63 -17.39 -2.48
N SER A 125 -11.41 -17.05 -2.16
CA SER A 125 -10.73 -15.84 -2.63
C SER A 125 -9.23 -16.08 -2.70
N VAL A 126 -8.52 -15.24 -3.47
CA VAL A 126 -7.05 -15.16 -3.44
C VAL A 126 -6.68 -13.88 -2.73
N ALA A 127 -5.70 -13.93 -1.84
CA ALA A 127 -5.17 -12.74 -1.17
C ALA A 127 -3.78 -12.40 -1.73
N VAL A 128 -3.60 -11.17 -2.24
CA VAL A 128 -2.28 -10.61 -2.58
C VAL A 128 -1.86 -9.72 -1.44
N VAL A 129 -0.77 -10.04 -0.76
CA VAL A 129 -0.35 -9.40 0.50
C VAL A 129 1.16 -9.24 0.56
N ALA A 130 1.65 -8.23 1.28
CA ALA A 130 3.04 -8.13 1.65
C ALA A 130 3.40 -9.08 2.82
N ASP A 131 4.64 -9.55 2.87
CA ASP A 131 5.18 -10.23 4.05
C ASP A 131 5.60 -9.21 5.11
N ASN A 132 4.60 -8.61 5.75
CA ASN A 132 4.77 -7.54 6.72
C ASN A 132 5.76 -7.90 7.85
N TYR A 133 5.76 -9.19 8.27
CA TYR A 133 6.66 -9.66 9.30
C TYR A 133 8.11 -9.69 8.82
N LYS A 134 8.38 -10.32 7.65
CA LYS A 134 9.74 -10.43 7.14
C LYS A 134 10.34 -9.09 6.75
N ILE A 135 9.55 -8.22 6.10
CA ILE A 135 10.01 -6.89 5.69
C ILE A 135 10.37 -6.06 6.92
N ALA A 136 9.48 -5.99 7.93
CA ALA A 136 9.76 -5.25 9.17
C ALA A 136 10.97 -5.82 9.92
N ARG A 137 11.04 -7.14 10.04
CA ARG A 137 12.17 -7.81 10.68
C ARG A 137 13.48 -7.48 10.00
N ALA A 138 13.57 -7.61 8.68
CA ALA A 138 14.78 -7.31 7.93
C ALA A 138 15.18 -5.82 8.02
N THR A 139 14.21 -4.91 8.02
CA THR A 139 14.45 -3.47 8.20
C THR A 139 15.05 -3.19 9.58
N VAL A 140 14.45 -3.74 10.62
CA VAL A 140 14.89 -3.52 12.01
C VAL A 140 16.22 -4.23 12.29
N GLU A 141 16.46 -5.41 11.73
CA GLU A 141 17.77 -6.08 11.81
C GLU A 141 18.88 -5.21 11.21
N TYR A 142 18.64 -4.61 10.02
CA TYR A 142 19.61 -3.67 9.44
C TYR A 142 19.84 -2.46 10.35
N MET A 143 18.78 -1.83 10.88
CA MET A 143 18.89 -0.70 11.81
C MET A 143 19.69 -1.08 13.05
N ALA A 144 19.42 -2.25 13.63
CA ALA A 144 20.10 -2.74 14.83
C ALA A 144 21.58 -3.02 14.58
N GLU A 145 21.95 -3.51 13.39
CA GLU A 145 23.33 -3.64 12.98
C GLU A 145 24.05 -2.27 12.86
N GLN A 146 23.35 -1.21 12.37
CA GLN A 146 23.93 0.12 12.36
C GLN A 146 24.10 0.65 13.80
N ALA A 147 23.10 0.47 14.65
CA ALA A 147 23.16 0.85 16.06
C ALA A 147 24.35 0.18 16.79
N LYS A 148 24.53 -1.13 16.57
CA LYS A 148 25.64 -1.92 17.14
C LYS A 148 27.03 -1.41 16.75
N LYS A 149 27.21 -0.92 15.53
CA LYS A 149 28.48 -0.34 15.07
C LYS A 149 28.91 0.92 15.85
N THR A 150 27.97 1.59 16.50
CA THR A 150 28.28 2.77 17.31
C THR A 150 28.99 2.44 18.63
N GLY A 151 28.97 1.17 19.04
CA GLY A 151 29.58 0.70 20.30
C GLY A 151 28.88 1.15 21.57
N ARG A 152 27.72 1.81 21.48
CA ARG A 152 26.93 2.33 22.60
C ARG A 152 25.60 1.62 22.74
N LYS A 153 24.98 1.70 23.92
CA LYS A 153 23.60 1.26 24.12
C LYS A 153 22.62 2.27 23.53
N HIS A 154 21.52 1.75 23.01
CA HIS A 154 20.45 2.54 22.43
C HIS A 154 19.15 2.35 23.20
N LYS A 155 18.36 3.42 23.36
CA LYS A 155 16.98 3.37 23.82
C LYS A 155 16.06 3.43 22.64
N GLY A 156 15.25 2.36 22.48
CA GLY A 156 14.40 2.14 21.34
C GLY A 156 12.95 2.55 21.57
N MET A 157 12.31 3.04 20.52
CA MET A 157 10.88 3.28 20.44
C MET A 157 10.31 2.64 19.17
N ILE A 158 9.10 2.07 19.28
CA ILE A 158 8.30 1.64 18.12
C ILE A 158 6.98 2.40 18.09
N LEU A 159 6.60 2.90 16.89
CA LEU A 159 5.24 3.32 16.59
C LEU A 159 4.48 2.14 15.98
N ILE A 160 3.39 1.76 16.62
CA ILE A 160 2.58 0.59 16.24
C ILE A 160 1.29 1.10 15.56
N GLY A 161 0.89 0.48 14.45
CA GLY A 161 -0.36 0.78 13.79
C GLY A 161 -1.59 0.33 14.56
N ASP A 162 -2.72 0.17 13.88
CA ASP A 162 -3.94 -0.39 14.47
C ASP A 162 -3.77 -1.91 14.65
N LEU A 163 -3.82 -2.40 15.89
CA LEU A 163 -3.69 -3.84 16.20
C LEU A 163 -4.91 -4.68 15.77
N GLY A 164 -5.99 -4.06 15.34
CA GLY A 164 -7.06 -4.73 14.59
C GLY A 164 -6.69 -5.06 13.15
N ASP A 165 -5.61 -4.46 12.63
CA ASP A 165 -5.04 -4.75 11.32
C ASP A 165 -3.90 -5.78 11.44
N ILE A 166 -4.04 -6.92 10.77
CA ILE A 166 -3.03 -8.00 10.78
C ILE A 166 -1.67 -7.53 10.25
N ASN A 167 -1.64 -6.51 9.39
CA ASN A 167 -0.41 -5.92 8.87
C ASN A 167 0.37 -5.23 10.00
N ALA A 168 -0.32 -4.46 10.87
CA ALA A 168 0.30 -3.83 12.03
C ALA A 168 0.85 -4.87 13.03
N VAL A 169 0.11 -5.96 13.23
CA VAL A 169 0.56 -7.08 14.06
C VAL A 169 1.84 -7.70 13.50
N GLY A 170 1.86 -8.00 12.19
CA GLY A 170 3.05 -8.57 11.54
C GLY A 170 4.28 -7.65 11.66
N ARG A 171 4.10 -6.34 11.43
CA ARG A 171 5.20 -5.34 11.54
C ARG A 171 5.73 -5.24 12.97
N ARG A 172 4.84 -5.23 13.99
CA ARG A 172 5.23 -5.26 15.40
C ARG A 172 6.01 -6.53 15.75
N ASP A 173 5.50 -7.69 15.35
CA ASP A 173 6.12 -8.98 15.67
C ASP A 173 7.48 -9.10 14.98
N GLY A 174 7.61 -8.61 13.75
CA GLY A 174 8.89 -8.52 13.04
C GLY A 174 9.91 -7.64 13.78
N PHE A 175 9.48 -6.48 14.29
CA PHE A 175 10.31 -5.61 15.12
C PHE A 175 10.77 -6.33 16.40
N ASP A 176 9.85 -6.96 17.13
CA ASP A 176 10.16 -7.62 18.39
C ASP A 176 11.12 -8.79 18.18
N ASP A 177 10.92 -9.57 17.13
CA ASP A 177 11.78 -10.72 16.84
C ASP A 177 13.17 -10.30 16.33
N ALA A 178 13.27 -9.23 15.55
CA ALA A 178 14.55 -8.67 15.12
C ALA A 178 15.42 -8.27 16.33
N LEU A 179 14.83 -7.63 17.34
CA LEU A 179 15.58 -7.11 18.47
C LEU A 179 15.99 -8.19 19.49
N LYS A 180 15.46 -9.42 19.44
CA LYS A 180 15.89 -10.53 20.32
C LYS A 180 17.41 -10.79 20.24
N GLY A 181 17.99 -10.62 19.05
CA GLY A 181 19.44 -10.76 18.82
C GLY A 181 20.28 -9.55 19.23
N PHE A 182 19.65 -8.46 19.67
CA PHE A 182 20.31 -7.18 19.95
C PHE A 182 19.98 -6.61 21.35
N SER A 183 19.52 -7.45 22.27
CA SER A 183 19.13 -7.05 23.64
C SER A 183 20.26 -6.38 24.42
N ASP A 184 21.51 -6.71 24.12
CA ASP A 184 22.67 -6.06 24.72
C ASP A 184 22.96 -4.65 24.16
N THR A 185 22.41 -4.34 22.98
CA THR A 185 22.63 -3.09 22.25
C THR A 185 21.42 -2.14 22.36
N ILE A 186 20.19 -2.69 22.27
CA ILE A 186 18.96 -1.89 22.20
C ILE A 186 17.99 -2.32 23.29
N GLU A 187 17.58 -1.35 24.11
CA GLU A 187 16.51 -1.47 25.10
C GLU A 187 15.25 -0.74 24.60
N VAL A 188 14.15 -1.45 24.39
CA VAL A 188 12.87 -0.84 23.98
C VAL A 188 12.21 -0.21 25.20
N VAL A 189 12.19 1.13 25.26
CA VAL A 189 11.66 1.92 26.39
C VAL A 189 10.30 2.54 26.10
N ALA A 190 9.86 2.55 24.82
CA ALA A 190 8.55 3.11 24.45
C ALA A 190 7.89 2.30 23.33
N ARG A 191 6.57 2.12 23.46
CA ARG A 191 5.67 1.53 22.46
C ARG A 191 4.48 2.45 22.30
N VAL A 192 4.33 3.05 21.10
CA VAL A 192 3.35 4.08 20.83
C VAL A 192 2.27 3.51 19.91
N PRO A 193 1.06 3.16 20.43
CA PRO A 193 -0.06 2.79 19.59
C PRO A 193 -0.60 4.02 18.88
N THR A 194 -0.57 4.01 17.56
CA THR A 194 -0.98 5.15 16.73
C THR A 194 -2.34 4.97 16.08
N GLU A 195 -2.80 3.72 15.93
CA GLU A 195 -4.05 3.39 15.22
C GLU A 195 -4.11 4.03 13.80
N TRP A 196 -2.94 4.11 13.14
CA TRP A 196 -2.76 4.78 11.84
C TRP A 196 -3.15 6.27 11.87
N ASN A 197 -2.96 6.96 13.00
CA ASN A 197 -3.37 8.35 13.20
C ASN A 197 -2.16 9.24 13.50
N GLN A 198 -1.99 10.31 12.71
CA GLN A 198 -0.85 11.23 12.82
C GLN A 198 -0.87 12.05 14.11
N GLU A 199 -2.03 12.41 14.64
CA GLU A 199 -2.12 13.17 15.90
C GLU A 199 -1.70 12.30 17.10
N LYS A 200 -2.15 11.03 17.12
CA LYS A 200 -1.71 10.04 18.12
C LYS A 200 -0.21 9.80 18.02
N ALA A 201 0.33 9.71 16.80
CA ALA A 201 1.77 9.57 16.60
C ALA A 201 2.55 10.79 17.15
N LEU A 202 2.12 12.01 16.80
CA LEU A 202 2.75 13.24 17.29
C LEU A 202 2.76 13.30 18.83
N ALA A 203 1.59 13.10 19.46
CA ALA A 203 1.46 13.12 20.91
C ALA A 203 2.29 12.00 21.56
N GLY A 204 2.23 10.78 21.02
CA GLY A 204 2.94 9.63 21.56
C GLY A 204 4.45 9.77 21.48
N VAL A 205 5.00 10.23 20.34
CA VAL A 205 6.45 10.47 20.18
C VAL A 205 6.90 11.59 21.09
N THR A 206 6.14 12.70 21.18
CA THR A 206 6.47 13.82 22.07
C THR A 206 6.53 13.37 23.53
N ASN A 207 5.52 12.65 24.00
CA ASN A 207 5.47 12.13 25.37
C ASN A 207 6.60 11.13 25.64
N ALA A 208 6.90 10.23 24.71
CA ALA A 208 7.98 9.27 24.85
C ALA A 208 9.35 9.95 24.95
N LEU A 209 9.61 10.98 24.14
CA LEU A 209 10.85 11.77 24.17
C LEU A 209 10.98 12.62 25.44
N GLN A 210 9.86 13.11 26.00
CA GLN A 210 9.86 13.81 27.29
C GLN A 210 10.17 12.87 28.47
N ALA A 211 9.56 11.67 28.45
CA ALA A 211 9.79 10.65 29.48
C ALA A 211 11.19 10.01 29.39
N ASN A 212 11.73 9.87 28.20
CA ASN A 212 13.02 9.26 27.89
C ASN A 212 13.80 10.11 26.87
N PRO A 213 14.46 11.19 27.31
CA PRO A 213 15.16 12.13 26.43
C PRO A 213 16.31 11.52 25.64
N ASP A 214 16.82 10.38 26.04
CA ASP A 214 17.92 9.64 25.43
C ASP A 214 17.47 8.58 24.41
N ILE A 215 16.18 8.50 24.05
CA ILE A 215 15.73 7.71 22.89
C ILE A 215 16.52 8.13 21.65
N ASN A 216 17.14 7.13 21.00
CA ASN A 216 18.01 7.30 19.83
C ASN A 216 17.92 6.15 18.83
N PHE A 217 16.84 5.35 18.90
CA PHE A 217 16.46 4.32 17.95
C PHE A 217 14.95 4.35 17.82
N LEU A 218 14.43 4.50 16.57
CA LEU A 218 13.00 4.61 16.34
C LEU A 218 12.61 3.85 15.07
N PHE A 219 11.64 2.95 15.18
CA PHE A 219 10.98 2.33 14.05
C PHE A 219 9.51 2.73 13.99
N THR A 220 9.03 3.08 12.81
CA THR A 220 7.60 3.29 12.56
C THR A 220 7.03 2.19 11.69
N SER A 221 5.84 1.70 12.06
CA SER A 221 5.11 0.70 11.28
C SER A 221 4.50 1.26 9.98
N SER A 222 4.60 2.57 9.72
CA SER A 222 4.17 3.18 8.45
C SER A 222 4.82 4.53 8.23
N ASP A 223 5.25 4.79 7.01
CA ASP A 223 5.85 6.05 6.56
C ASP A 223 4.87 7.23 6.63
N PHE A 224 3.57 6.95 6.48
CA PHE A 224 2.49 7.91 6.68
C PHE A 224 2.63 8.70 8.00
N LEU A 225 3.32 8.15 9.00
CA LEU A 225 3.52 8.78 10.30
C LEU A 225 4.77 9.68 10.36
N PHE A 226 5.63 9.68 9.34
CA PHE A 226 6.86 10.48 9.34
C PHE A 226 6.65 11.99 9.54
N PRO A 227 5.63 12.66 8.96
CA PRO A 227 5.43 14.08 9.25
C PRO A 227 5.32 14.39 10.73
N SER A 228 4.59 13.55 11.50
CA SER A 228 4.43 13.67 12.94
C SER A 228 5.72 13.36 13.70
N ILE A 229 6.41 12.29 13.30
CA ILE A 229 7.69 11.88 13.91
C ILE A 229 8.74 12.98 13.72
N VAL A 230 8.90 13.48 12.50
CA VAL A 230 9.85 14.56 12.14
C VAL A 230 9.56 15.82 12.93
N SER A 231 8.28 16.19 13.08
CA SER A 231 7.86 17.35 13.90
C SER A 231 8.29 17.20 15.36
N ALA A 232 8.02 16.03 15.97
CA ALA A 232 8.41 15.76 17.34
C ALA A 232 9.93 15.72 17.52
N LEU A 233 10.68 15.09 16.60
CA LEU A 233 12.14 15.04 16.64
C LEU A 233 12.77 16.42 16.46
N LYS A 234 12.24 17.27 15.58
CA LYS A 234 12.68 18.67 15.43
C LYS A 234 12.48 19.46 16.71
N THR A 235 11.30 19.35 17.32
CA THR A 235 10.98 20.02 18.60
C THR A 235 11.92 19.58 19.71
N ALA A 236 12.29 18.30 19.76
CA ALA A 236 13.23 17.75 20.73
C ALA A 236 14.72 18.00 20.37
N GLY A 237 15.03 18.66 19.24
CA GLY A 237 16.40 18.88 18.77
C GLY A 237 17.14 17.63 18.32
N LYS A 238 16.38 16.55 17.97
CA LYS A 238 16.91 15.21 17.64
C LYS A 238 16.82 14.86 16.16
N TYR A 239 16.28 15.73 15.32
CA TYR A 239 16.23 15.49 13.87
C TYR A 239 17.58 15.83 13.24
N ARG A 240 18.47 14.83 13.18
CA ARG A 240 19.85 14.93 12.74
C ARG A 240 20.13 13.95 11.62
N LYS A 241 21.07 14.29 10.74
CA LYS A 241 21.51 13.39 9.65
C LYS A 241 22.34 12.24 10.19
N ILE A 242 22.38 11.16 9.44
CA ILE A 242 23.25 10.01 9.69
C ILE A 242 24.71 10.51 9.76
N GLY A 243 25.41 10.12 10.82
CA GLY A 243 26.78 10.54 11.09
C GLY A 243 26.91 11.82 11.91
N GLU A 244 25.85 12.60 12.13
CA GLU A 244 25.87 13.73 13.03
C GLU A 244 25.71 13.28 14.50
N GLU A 245 26.30 14.03 15.43
CA GLU A 245 26.12 13.79 16.86
C GLU A 245 24.65 13.94 17.23
N GLY A 246 24.12 12.98 18.00
CA GLY A 246 22.72 12.96 18.42
C GLY A 246 21.74 12.42 17.37
N HIS A 247 22.24 11.87 16.25
CA HIS A 247 21.38 11.18 15.28
C HIS A 247 20.58 10.04 15.95
N VAL A 248 19.30 9.97 15.64
CA VAL A 248 18.40 8.88 16.00
C VAL A 248 18.40 7.88 14.84
N VAL A 249 18.80 6.62 15.08
CA VAL A 249 18.68 5.56 14.09
C VAL A 249 17.21 5.38 13.77
N LEU A 250 16.81 5.72 12.56
CA LEU A 250 15.43 5.88 12.16
C LEU A 250 15.08 4.92 11.01
N GLY A 251 13.97 4.20 11.14
CA GLY A 251 13.47 3.32 10.11
C GLY A 251 11.96 3.40 9.93
N GLY A 252 11.53 3.08 8.72
CA GLY A 252 10.15 3.13 8.28
C GLY A 252 9.66 1.86 7.60
N PHE A 253 8.45 1.94 7.11
CA PHE A 253 7.78 0.87 6.39
C PHE A 253 6.72 1.47 5.47
N ASP A 254 6.67 1.06 4.24
CA ASP A 254 5.77 1.19 3.11
C ASP A 254 6.52 1.56 1.82
N GLY A 255 7.49 2.48 1.85
CA GLY A 255 8.23 2.94 0.68
C GLY A 255 7.66 4.19 0.04
N ASP A 256 7.10 5.14 0.83
CA ASP A 256 6.47 6.34 0.31
C ASP A 256 7.46 7.44 -0.13
N ALA A 257 6.93 8.54 -0.68
CA ALA A 257 7.74 9.65 -1.17
C ALA A 257 8.47 10.38 -0.03
N THR A 258 7.86 10.45 1.17
CA THR A 258 8.48 11.04 2.34
C THR A 258 9.69 10.21 2.79
N ALA A 259 9.55 8.88 2.89
CA ALA A 259 10.64 7.98 3.22
C ALA A 259 11.77 8.05 2.18
N TYR A 260 11.43 8.06 0.88
CA TYR A 260 12.43 8.23 -0.19
C TYR A 260 13.22 9.53 -0.04
N GLN A 261 12.54 10.65 0.21
CA GLN A 261 13.21 11.95 0.39
C GLN A 261 14.10 11.94 1.64
N MET A 262 13.62 11.35 2.74
CA MET A 262 14.42 11.25 3.98
C MET A 262 15.65 10.35 3.81
N LEU A 263 15.55 9.27 3.02
CA LEU A 263 16.69 8.44 2.62
C LEU A 263 17.69 9.25 1.78
N ALA A 264 17.22 9.97 0.76
CA ALA A 264 18.05 10.76 -0.14
C ALA A 264 18.78 11.90 0.61
N ASP A 265 18.12 12.52 1.57
CA ASP A 265 18.68 13.62 2.39
C ASP A 265 19.57 13.12 3.54
N GLY A 266 19.60 11.81 3.79
CA GLY A 266 20.43 11.18 4.83
C GLY A 266 19.86 11.27 6.24
N TYR A 267 18.54 11.35 6.41
CA TYR A 267 17.86 11.35 7.72
C TYR A 267 17.30 9.98 8.10
N LEU A 268 17.01 9.12 7.14
CA LEU A 268 16.45 7.79 7.35
C LEU A 268 17.52 6.72 7.09
N ASP A 269 17.69 5.78 8.03
CA ASP A 269 18.70 4.73 7.93
C ASP A 269 18.25 3.59 7.02
N ALA A 270 16.98 3.18 7.14
CA ALA A 270 16.39 2.12 6.35
C ALA A 270 14.88 2.27 6.22
N ASP A 271 14.35 1.71 5.15
CA ASP A 271 12.93 1.60 4.93
C ASP A 271 12.56 0.23 4.38
N GLY A 272 11.46 -0.34 4.89
CA GLY A 272 10.88 -1.58 4.41
C GLY A 272 9.84 -1.30 3.34
N VAL A 273 10.08 -1.73 2.11
CA VAL A 273 9.23 -1.40 0.96
C VAL A 273 8.26 -2.53 0.64
N GLN A 274 6.96 -2.22 0.59
CA GLN A 274 5.94 -3.02 -0.09
C GLN A 274 5.94 -2.62 -1.57
N ASP A 275 5.96 -3.61 -2.48
CA ASP A 275 6.01 -3.33 -3.92
C ASP A 275 4.61 -3.20 -4.51
N VAL A 276 4.04 -1.98 -4.51
CA VAL A 276 2.68 -1.72 -5.04
C VAL A 276 2.52 -2.11 -6.51
N TYR A 277 3.60 -2.11 -7.30
CA TYR A 277 3.55 -2.50 -8.71
C TYR A 277 3.45 -4.02 -8.84
N PHE A 278 4.22 -4.76 -8.04
CA PHE A 278 4.10 -6.21 -7.95
C PHE A 278 2.70 -6.61 -7.47
N GLU A 279 2.25 -6.07 -6.34
CA GLU A 279 0.95 -6.41 -5.75
C GLU A 279 -0.20 -6.10 -6.72
N SER A 280 -0.20 -4.94 -7.37
CA SER A 280 -1.24 -4.54 -8.33
C SER A 280 -1.25 -5.44 -9.56
N SER A 281 -0.07 -5.74 -10.14
CA SER A 281 0.04 -6.64 -11.28
C SER A 281 -0.38 -8.07 -10.93
N ALA A 282 0.01 -8.56 -9.75
CA ALA A 282 -0.35 -9.87 -9.25
C ALA A 282 -1.87 -10.01 -9.01
N ALA A 283 -2.51 -8.96 -8.45
CA ALA A 283 -3.95 -8.97 -8.23
C ALA A 283 -4.74 -9.01 -9.54
N VAL A 284 -4.36 -8.20 -10.53
CA VAL A 284 -4.97 -8.24 -11.88
C VAL A 284 -4.73 -9.59 -12.53
N GLN A 285 -3.51 -10.14 -12.46
CA GLN A 285 -3.19 -11.45 -13.03
C GLN A 285 -3.97 -12.58 -12.35
N ALA A 286 -4.12 -12.55 -11.03
CA ALA A 286 -4.89 -13.54 -10.28
C ALA A 286 -6.36 -13.57 -10.72
N VAL A 287 -6.99 -12.40 -10.95
CA VAL A 287 -8.35 -12.33 -11.50
C VAL A 287 -8.43 -13.00 -12.87
N LEU A 288 -7.46 -12.70 -13.76
CA LEU A 288 -7.44 -13.27 -15.12
C LEU A 288 -7.24 -14.79 -15.11
N ASP A 289 -6.37 -15.29 -14.24
CA ASP A 289 -6.07 -16.71 -14.12
C ASP A 289 -7.25 -17.48 -13.52
N LEU A 290 -7.89 -16.94 -12.47
CA LEU A 290 -9.10 -17.50 -11.88
C LEU A 290 -10.25 -17.54 -12.91
N LYS A 291 -10.43 -16.46 -13.70
CA LYS A 291 -11.44 -16.40 -14.77
C LYS A 291 -11.18 -17.42 -15.86
N ALA A 292 -9.92 -17.70 -16.15
CA ALA A 292 -9.51 -18.73 -17.12
C ALA A 292 -9.58 -20.16 -16.55
N GLY A 293 -10.04 -20.34 -15.30
CA GLY A 293 -10.13 -21.65 -14.65
C GLY A 293 -8.78 -22.26 -14.26
N LYS A 294 -7.73 -21.44 -14.16
CA LYS A 294 -6.42 -21.91 -13.70
C LYS A 294 -6.40 -22.09 -12.18
N ASP A 295 -5.53 -22.95 -11.73
CA ASP A 295 -5.21 -23.07 -10.32
C ASP A 295 -4.35 -21.87 -9.88
N VAL A 296 -4.82 -21.14 -8.85
CA VAL A 296 -4.13 -19.98 -8.29
C VAL A 296 -4.00 -20.23 -6.79
N PRO A 297 -2.82 -20.02 -6.20
CA PRO A 297 -2.65 -20.22 -4.76
C PRO A 297 -3.54 -19.25 -3.98
N ASP A 298 -4.06 -19.69 -2.83
CA ASP A 298 -4.93 -18.85 -1.98
C ASP A 298 -4.26 -17.56 -1.51
N ARG A 299 -2.91 -17.53 -1.55
CA ARG A 299 -2.11 -16.39 -1.15
C ARG A 299 -0.93 -16.16 -2.10
N ILE A 300 -0.81 -14.95 -2.61
CA ILE A 300 0.34 -14.45 -3.38
C ILE A 300 1.04 -13.43 -2.49
N VAL A 301 2.34 -13.64 -2.26
CA VAL A 301 3.11 -12.86 -1.29
C VAL A 301 4.09 -11.95 -2.01
N ASP A 302 4.02 -10.65 -1.72
CA ASP A 302 5.08 -9.71 -1.97
C ASP A 302 6.14 -9.85 -0.86
N GLU A 303 7.32 -10.34 -1.23
CA GLU A 303 8.46 -10.46 -0.30
C GLU A 303 9.04 -9.10 0.09
N GLY A 304 8.67 -8.04 -0.62
CA GLY A 304 9.17 -6.70 -0.44
C GLY A 304 10.70 -6.61 -0.50
N PHE A 305 11.25 -5.53 0.02
CA PHE A 305 12.70 -5.36 0.16
C PHE A 305 13.04 -4.24 1.14
N VAL A 306 14.29 -4.24 1.63
CA VAL A 306 14.81 -3.15 2.48
C VAL A 306 15.66 -2.22 1.61
N ILE A 307 15.36 -0.91 1.68
CA ILE A 307 16.16 0.14 1.09
C ILE A 307 16.88 0.92 2.20
N ASN A 308 18.13 1.27 1.95
CA ASN A 308 19.01 1.95 2.90
C ASN A 308 20.12 2.71 2.17
N GLN A 309 20.97 3.43 2.88
CA GLN A 309 22.03 4.24 2.29
C GLN A 309 22.98 3.44 1.37
N CYS A 310 23.21 2.16 1.64
CA CYS A 310 24.15 1.35 0.86
C CYS A 310 23.59 0.92 -0.49
N ASN A 311 22.27 0.78 -0.63
CA ASN A 311 21.62 0.30 -1.84
C ASN A 311 20.69 1.33 -2.51
N LEU A 312 20.55 2.53 -1.95
CA LEU A 312 19.63 3.59 -2.42
C LEU A 312 19.73 3.83 -3.93
N SER A 313 20.95 3.97 -4.46
CA SER A 313 21.16 4.25 -5.88
C SER A 313 20.63 3.16 -6.83
N LYS A 314 20.59 1.90 -6.37
CA LYS A 314 20.12 0.75 -7.16
C LYS A 314 18.66 0.42 -6.86
N ALA A 315 18.26 0.49 -5.58
CA ALA A 315 16.95 0.06 -5.13
C ALA A 315 15.85 1.11 -5.33
N SER A 316 16.20 2.41 -5.40
CA SER A 316 15.25 3.50 -5.60
C SER A 316 14.39 3.34 -6.86
N ALA A 317 14.92 2.72 -7.91
CA ALA A 317 14.15 2.45 -9.13
C ALA A 317 12.94 1.51 -8.89
N ARG A 318 12.94 0.71 -7.81
CA ARG A 318 11.86 -0.20 -7.41
C ARG A 318 10.95 0.41 -6.35
N MET A 319 11.43 1.42 -5.60
CA MET A 319 10.65 2.10 -4.57
C MET A 319 9.59 2.99 -5.22
N TRP A 320 8.32 2.74 -4.94
CA TRP A 320 7.23 3.46 -5.59
C TRP A 320 7.22 4.95 -5.24
N GLY A 321 7.57 5.33 -4.01
CA GLY A 321 7.71 6.72 -3.59
C GLY A 321 8.76 7.52 -4.36
N ALA A 322 9.78 6.84 -4.92
CA ALA A 322 10.76 7.49 -5.81
C ALA A 322 10.22 7.82 -7.21
N ARG A 323 9.03 7.33 -7.56
CA ARG A 323 8.41 7.48 -8.90
C ARG A 323 7.24 8.45 -8.92
N ILE A 324 6.55 8.67 -7.80
CA ILE A 324 5.34 9.51 -7.72
C ILE A 324 5.62 10.98 -8.10
N ASN A 325 6.85 11.46 -7.90
CA ASN A 325 7.23 12.85 -8.17
C ASN A 325 8.03 13.02 -9.48
N LYS A 326 7.97 12.06 -10.37
CA LYS A 326 8.57 12.14 -11.72
C LYS A 326 7.47 12.21 -12.77
#